data_6c004cc2a44083f68715f9f88516939e
#
_entry.id   6c004cc2a44083f68715f9f88516939e
#
_cell.length_a   1.000
_cell.length_b   1.000
_cell.length_c   1.000
_cell.angle_alpha   90.00
_cell.angle_beta   90.00
_cell.angle_gamma   90.00
#
_symmetry.space_group_name_H-M   'P 1'
#
loop_
_entity.id
_entity.type
_entity.pdbx_description
1 polymer ?
#
loop_
_entity_poly.entity_id
_entity_poly.type
_entity_poly.pdbx_seq_one_letter_code
_entity_poly.pdbx_strand_id
1 'polypeptide(L)'
;MGISLRTAAEKTGSGVVFPLAVTLAVQALIAMASITVPVLAPVASGDTGIPLAYLGVFMSFFYVGGMVSSLVSGDFILRYGPIRISQCCLVLCGLGLAATAAGSVPLMVLGALLIGAGYGPVTPASSHILVRTAPPGRLSLTFSLKQTGVPLGGAMAGALVPSLVLFYGWKGAAIAVGAGCVLLAFLSELPRAGIDIDRETGRPISFKGVTGPLKMVISMKPLRELAMTSFFFASMQFCLSTYLVSFLTTSLGVPLVRAGLTLTVALGAGVAGRIVWGGIADRLIMPRRMLGTLGLVMSLSAAATFFISLSWPYAAIVVLGALFGASAVGWNGVYLAQVAHKAPSGMAGVATGGTLFFTYFGGVIAPPLFGGIAGAGHRYSLAYFLFAFPVFLFSLLLFRGGGSR
;
A
#
# COMPACT_ATOMS: atom_id res chain seq x y z
N MET A 1 23.45 23.81 -39.26
CA MET A 1 23.10 23.86 -37.81
C MET A 1 21.63 23.38 -37.59
N GLY A 2 21.23 22.29 -38.24
CA GLY A 2 19.82 21.80 -38.28
C GLY A 2 19.63 20.31 -37.97
N ILE A 3 20.67 19.56 -37.55
CA ILE A 3 20.58 18.08 -37.36
C ILE A 3 20.56 17.67 -35.88
N SER A 4 20.82 18.58 -34.95
CA SER A 4 20.94 18.24 -33.50
C SER A 4 19.63 18.26 -32.72
N LEU A 5 18.51 18.77 -33.22
CA LEU A 5 17.25 18.90 -32.48
C LEU A 5 16.26 17.75 -32.72
N ARG A 6 16.41 16.98 -33.80
CA ARG A 6 15.53 15.81 -34.07
C ARG A 6 15.91 14.55 -33.27
N THR A 7 17.19 14.38 -32.93
CA THR A 7 17.67 13.22 -32.14
C THR A 7 17.33 13.31 -30.65
N ALA A 8 17.03 14.51 -30.11
CA ALA A 8 16.59 14.70 -28.74
C ALA A 8 15.10 14.37 -28.53
N ALA A 9 14.24 14.56 -29.54
CA ALA A 9 12.80 14.33 -29.44
C ALA A 9 12.41 12.85 -29.57
N GLU A 10 13.18 12.03 -30.28
CA GLU A 10 12.92 10.58 -30.38
C GLU A 10 13.42 9.78 -29.16
N LYS A 11 14.38 10.30 -28.40
CA LYS A 11 14.82 9.70 -27.12
C LYS A 11 13.83 9.89 -25.97
N THR A 12 12.84 10.77 -26.09
CA THR A 12 11.95 11.16 -24.98
C THR A 12 10.78 10.21 -24.75
N GLY A 13 10.40 9.37 -25.71
CA GLY A 13 9.28 8.41 -25.53
C GLY A 13 9.70 7.06 -24.95
N SER A 14 10.82 6.50 -25.40
CA SER A 14 11.35 5.21 -24.93
C SER A 14 12.08 5.32 -23.57
N GLY A 15 12.59 6.51 -23.23
CA GLY A 15 13.37 6.76 -22.03
C GLY A 15 12.60 6.66 -20.70
N VAL A 16 11.27 6.82 -20.69
CA VAL A 16 10.42 6.81 -19.49
C VAL A 16 9.72 5.48 -19.27
N VAL A 17 9.30 4.82 -20.35
CA VAL A 17 8.50 3.60 -20.28
C VAL A 17 9.27 2.49 -19.55
N PHE A 18 10.53 2.34 -19.83
CA PHE A 18 11.34 1.28 -19.25
C PHE A 18 11.61 1.48 -17.73
N PRO A 19 12.09 2.65 -17.24
CA PRO A 19 12.20 2.91 -15.80
C PRO A 19 10.86 2.82 -15.06
N LEU A 20 9.77 3.29 -15.68
CA LEU A 20 8.43 3.17 -15.12
C LEU A 20 7.99 1.70 -15.00
N ALA A 21 8.21 0.88 -16.02
CA ALA A 21 7.89 -0.55 -16.00
C ALA A 21 8.68 -1.30 -14.92
N VAL A 22 9.98 -1.03 -14.80
CA VAL A 22 10.84 -1.63 -13.76
C VAL A 22 10.35 -1.23 -12.36
N THR A 23 10.12 0.05 -12.11
CA THR A 23 9.66 0.55 -10.80
C THR A 23 8.25 0.05 -10.47
N LEU A 24 7.36 -0.10 -11.46
CA LEU A 24 6.03 -0.66 -11.30
C LEU A 24 6.09 -2.15 -10.96
N ALA A 25 6.92 -2.94 -11.67
CA ALA A 25 7.11 -4.36 -11.40
C ALA A 25 7.66 -4.62 -10.00
N VAL A 26 8.69 -3.86 -9.58
CA VAL A 26 9.24 -3.92 -8.22
C VAL A 26 8.16 -3.60 -7.18
N GLN A 27 7.42 -2.50 -7.38
CA GLN A 27 6.35 -2.09 -6.46
C GLN A 27 5.25 -3.15 -6.36
N ALA A 28 4.82 -3.70 -7.50
CA ALA A 28 3.77 -4.71 -7.54
C ALA A 28 4.19 -6.00 -6.82
N LEU A 29 5.40 -6.48 -7.07
CA LEU A 29 5.86 -7.73 -6.45
C LEU A 29 6.11 -7.59 -4.94
N ILE A 30 6.65 -6.46 -4.48
CA ILE A 30 6.79 -6.15 -3.06
C ILE A 30 5.41 -5.99 -2.38
N ALA A 31 4.47 -5.35 -3.05
CA ALA A 31 3.09 -5.26 -2.55
C ALA A 31 2.41 -6.65 -2.53
N MET A 32 2.64 -7.50 -3.53
CA MET A 32 2.20 -8.89 -3.51
C MET A 32 2.78 -9.63 -2.30
N ALA A 33 4.09 -9.50 -2.03
CA ALA A 33 4.73 -10.12 -0.87
C ALA A 33 4.09 -9.68 0.45
N SER A 34 3.75 -8.39 0.61
CA SER A 34 3.12 -7.85 1.82
C SER A 34 1.71 -8.38 2.07
N ILE A 35 0.94 -8.68 1.01
CA ILE A 35 -0.43 -9.22 1.10
C ILE A 35 -0.45 -10.75 1.11
N THR A 36 0.65 -11.40 0.76
CA THR A 36 0.74 -12.88 0.75
C THR A 36 0.40 -13.46 2.13
N VAL A 37 0.98 -12.94 3.21
CA VAL A 37 0.72 -13.47 4.56
C VAL A 37 -0.74 -13.31 5.00
N PRO A 38 -1.40 -12.16 4.83
CA PRO A 38 -2.85 -12.04 5.02
C PRO A 38 -3.70 -13.08 4.27
N VAL A 39 -3.35 -13.37 3.01
CA VAL A 39 -4.07 -14.37 2.20
C VAL A 39 -3.82 -15.79 2.71
N LEU A 40 -2.60 -16.09 3.16
CA LEU A 40 -2.23 -17.40 3.73
C LEU A 40 -2.78 -17.64 5.13
N ALA A 41 -3.08 -16.57 5.88
CA ALA A 41 -3.37 -16.62 7.31
C ALA A 41 -4.46 -17.64 7.71
N PRO A 42 -5.58 -17.81 6.99
CA PRO A 42 -6.60 -18.80 7.35
C PRO A 42 -6.07 -20.25 7.36
N VAL A 43 -5.23 -20.60 6.37
CA VAL A 43 -4.65 -21.95 6.26
C VAL A 43 -3.49 -22.11 7.23
N ALA A 44 -2.60 -21.11 7.30
CA ALA A 44 -1.45 -21.11 8.18
C ALA A 44 -1.86 -21.19 9.68
N SER A 45 -2.96 -20.54 10.07
CA SER A 45 -3.50 -20.60 11.43
C SER A 45 -3.92 -22.02 11.82
N GLY A 46 -4.55 -22.76 10.90
CA GLY A 46 -4.93 -24.16 11.13
C GLY A 46 -3.72 -25.09 11.32
N ASP A 47 -2.64 -24.85 10.56
CA ASP A 47 -1.42 -25.69 10.61
C ASP A 47 -0.51 -25.37 11.80
N THR A 48 -0.39 -24.07 12.14
CA THR A 48 0.52 -23.60 13.20
C THR A 48 -0.13 -23.52 14.58
N GLY A 49 -1.46 -23.53 14.67
CA GLY A 49 -2.21 -23.28 15.90
C GLY A 49 -2.18 -21.80 16.35
N ILE A 50 -1.58 -20.91 15.59
CA ILE A 50 -1.53 -19.48 15.92
C ILE A 50 -2.87 -18.83 15.56
N PRO A 51 -3.60 -18.24 16.53
CA PRO A 51 -4.89 -17.63 16.26
C PRO A 51 -4.82 -16.50 15.22
N LEU A 52 -5.82 -16.42 14.34
CA LEU A 52 -5.93 -15.37 13.30
C LEU A 52 -5.91 -13.93 13.87
N ALA A 53 -6.30 -13.76 15.15
CA ALA A 53 -6.21 -12.48 15.84
C ALA A 53 -4.79 -11.88 15.82
N TYR A 54 -3.75 -12.73 15.85
CA TYR A 54 -2.34 -12.28 15.80
C TYR A 54 -1.89 -11.82 14.42
N LEU A 55 -2.68 -12.01 13.36
CA LEU A 55 -2.39 -11.45 12.04
C LEU A 55 -2.22 -9.92 12.09
N GLY A 56 -3.02 -9.23 12.90
CA GLY A 56 -2.87 -7.79 13.11
C GLY A 56 -1.55 -7.41 13.76
N VAL A 57 -1.07 -8.23 14.71
CA VAL A 57 0.24 -8.03 15.35
C VAL A 57 1.37 -8.23 14.34
N PHE A 58 1.28 -9.25 13.47
CA PHE A 58 2.19 -9.43 12.34
C PHE A 58 2.23 -8.17 11.45
N MET A 59 1.06 -7.64 11.09
CA MET A 59 0.97 -6.42 10.27
C MET A 59 1.51 -5.18 10.98
N SER A 60 1.41 -5.09 12.32
CA SER A 60 2.07 -4.01 13.08
C SER A 60 3.57 -4.05 12.92
N PHE A 61 4.21 -5.21 13.09
CA PHE A 61 5.67 -5.34 12.88
C PHE A 61 6.06 -5.03 11.44
N PHE A 62 5.23 -5.45 10.46
CA PHE A 62 5.42 -5.09 9.05
C PHE A 62 5.41 -3.56 8.85
N TYR A 63 4.40 -2.85 9.37
CA TYR A 63 4.32 -1.38 9.21
C TYR A 63 5.39 -0.64 10.00
N VAL A 64 5.81 -1.13 11.16
CA VAL A 64 6.97 -0.59 11.90
C VAL A 64 8.24 -0.72 11.07
N GLY A 65 8.51 -1.90 10.51
CA GLY A 65 9.64 -2.12 9.61
C GLY A 65 9.62 -1.18 8.41
N GLY A 66 8.45 -1.02 7.76
CA GLY A 66 8.26 -0.13 6.62
C GLY A 66 8.44 1.35 6.98
N MET A 67 7.91 1.78 8.11
CA MET A 67 8.02 3.16 8.60
C MET A 67 9.49 3.52 8.87
N VAL A 68 10.20 2.69 9.63
CA VAL A 68 11.61 2.92 9.99
C VAL A 68 12.49 2.91 8.75
N SER A 69 12.37 1.90 7.89
CA SER A 69 13.21 1.79 6.70
C SER A 69 12.95 2.91 5.68
N SER A 70 11.70 3.35 5.54
CA SER A 70 11.36 4.48 4.68
C SER A 70 12.02 5.78 5.14
N LEU A 71 12.04 6.04 6.46
CA LEU A 71 12.63 7.26 7.04
C LEU A 71 14.13 7.36 6.80
N VAL A 72 14.83 6.23 6.84
CA VAL A 72 16.29 6.19 6.70
C VAL A 72 16.74 5.99 5.25
N SER A 73 15.84 5.66 4.34
CA SER A 73 16.17 5.22 2.97
C SER A 73 16.84 6.29 2.11
N GLY A 74 16.63 7.59 2.37
CA GLY A 74 17.06 8.67 1.50
C GLY A 74 18.56 8.67 1.23
N ASP A 75 19.41 8.67 2.25
CA ASP A 75 20.86 8.66 2.10
C ASP A 75 21.37 7.33 1.51
N PHE A 76 20.70 6.20 1.81
CA PHE A 76 21.02 4.92 1.19
C PHE A 76 20.74 4.92 -0.31
N ILE A 77 19.62 5.52 -0.74
CA ILE A 77 19.26 5.65 -2.16
C ILE A 77 20.29 6.49 -2.91
N LEU A 78 20.69 7.62 -2.33
CA LEU A 78 21.69 8.49 -2.94
C LEU A 78 23.07 7.84 -2.98
N ARG A 79 23.45 7.09 -1.95
CA ARG A 79 24.78 6.45 -1.86
C ARG A 79 24.91 5.22 -2.74
N TYR A 80 23.91 4.34 -2.77
CA TYR A 80 23.99 3.02 -3.41
C TYR A 80 23.27 2.95 -4.75
N GLY A 81 22.36 3.90 -5.00
CA GLY A 81 21.49 3.93 -6.16
C GLY A 81 20.10 3.33 -5.91
N PRO A 82 19.06 3.89 -6.55
CA PRO A 82 17.67 3.48 -6.34
C PRO A 82 17.37 2.03 -6.78
N ILE A 83 18.01 1.53 -7.85
CA ILE A 83 17.81 0.13 -8.27
C ILE A 83 18.48 -0.83 -7.29
N ARG A 84 19.69 -0.54 -6.80
CA ARG A 84 20.34 -1.37 -5.79
C ARG A 84 19.50 -1.44 -4.51
N ILE A 85 18.93 -0.34 -4.05
CA ILE A 85 18.02 -0.35 -2.90
C ILE A 85 16.76 -1.17 -3.20
N SER A 86 16.18 -1.07 -4.40
CA SER A 86 15.04 -1.88 -4.81
C SER A 86 15.36 -3.38 -4.82
N GLN A 87 16.55 -3.78 -5.24
CA GLN A 87 17.03 -5.18 -5.16
C GLN A 87 17.12 -5.65 -3.72
N CYS A 88 17.74 -4.85 -2.83
CA CYS A 88 17.79 -5.18 -1.40
C CYS A 88 16.37 -5.34 -0.82
N CYS A 89 15.43 -4.46 -1.19
CA CYS A 89 14.04 -4.55 -0.77
C CYS A 89 13.36 -5.86 -1.21
N LEU A 90 13.57 -6.27 -2.45
CA LEU A 90 13.04 -7.54 -2.98
C LEU A 90 13.63 -8.75 -2.25
N VAL A 91 14.96 -8.75 -2.00
CA VAL A 91 15.63 -9.82 -1.24
C VAL A 91 15.11 -9.87 0.20
N LEU A 92 14.93 -8.72 0.86
CA LEU A 92 14.37 -8.66 2.22
C LEU A 92 12.94 -9.23 2.25
N CYS A 93 12.11 -8.94 1.24
CA CYS A 93 10.77 -9.54 1.13
C CYS A 93 10.84 -11.06 0.93
N GLY A 94 11.75 -11.54 0.10
CA GLY A 94 11.97 -12.97 -0.12
C GLY A 94 12.41 -13.71 1.16
N LEU A 95 13.41 -13.17 1.86
CA LEU A 95 13.88 -13.70 3.14
C LEU A 95 12.79 -13.63 4.23
N GLY A 96 12.00 -12.54 4.24
CA GLY A 96 10.91 -12.38 5.18
C GLY A 96 9.79 -13.39 4.97
N LEU A 97 9.43 -13.70 3.72
CA LEU A 97 8.46 -14.75 3.40
C LEU A 97 8.99 -16.14 3.76
N ALA A 98 10.28 -16.41 3.50
CA ALA A 98 10.92 -17.66 3.90
C ALA A 98 10.95 -17.84 5.42
N ALA A 99 11.29 -16.79 6.18
CA ALA A 99 11.24 -16.78 7.64
C ALA A 99 9.81 -17.04 8.15
N THR A 100 8.81 -16.42 7.54
CA THR A 100 7.39 -16.64 7.89
C THR A 100 6.97 -18.09 7.62
N ALA A 101 7.42 -18.69 6.52
CA ALA A 101 7.13 -20.07 6.13
C ALA A 101 7.69 -21.11 7.11
N ALA A 102 8.68 -20.75 7.94
CA ALA A 102 9.19 -21.63 9.00
C ALA A 102 8.15 -21.95 10.08
N GLY A 103 7.10 -21.12 10.24
CA GLY A 103 5.94 -21.41 11.08
C GLY A 103 6.12 -21.15 12.58
N SER A 104 7.28 -20.63 13.02
CA SER A 104 7.51 -20.28 14.42
C SER A 104 7.27 -18.80 14.67
N VAL A 105 6.71 -18.43 15.82
CA VAL A 105 6.37 -17.05 16.17
C VAL A 105 7.57 -16.10 16.05
N PRO A 106 8.76 -16.39 16.58
CA PRO A 106 9.92 -15.50 16.44
C PRO A 106 10.32 -15.27 14.98
N LEU A 107 10.28 -16.30 14.13
CA LEU A 107 10.60 -16.18 12.72
C LEU A 107 9.51 -15.47 11.93
N MET A 108 8.25 -15.59 12.32
CA MET A 108 7.16 -14.79 11.75
C MET A 108 7.32 -13.30 12.08
N VAL A 109 7.67 -12.95 13.32
CA VAL A 109 7.97 -11.56 13.70
C VAL A 109 9.16 -11.01 12.90
N LEU A 110 10.24 -11.79 12.80
CA LEU A 110 11.38 -11.43 11.96
C LEU A 110 10.95 -11.27 10.49
N GLY A 111 10.13 -12.19 9.98
CA GLY A 111 9.58 -12.14 8.63
C GLY A 111 8.77 -10.86 8.37
N ALA A 112 7.91 -10.49 9.31
CA ALA A 112 7.13 -9.24 9.23
C ALA A 112 8.04 -8.01 9.16
N LEU A 113 9.05 -7.92 10.03
CA LEU A 113 10.03 -6.82 10.03
C LEU A 113 10.82 -6.76 8.72
N LEU A 114 11.27 -7.91 8.20
CA LEU A 114 12.03 -7.98 6.94
C LEU A 114 11.17 -7.57 5.73
N ILE A 115 9.93 -8.08 5.62
CA ILE A 115 9.01 -7.69 4.55
C ILE A 115 8.71 -6.19 4.64
N GLY A 116 8.46 -5.68 5.86
CA GLY A 116 8.26 -4.26 6.10
C GLY A 116 9.47 -3.42 5.72
N ALA A 117 10.66 -3.82 6.14
CA ALA A 117 11.91 -3.14 5.80
C ALA A 117 12.15 -3.11 4.28
N GLY A 118 11.73 -4.16 3.56
CA GLY A 118 11.74 -4.18 2.10
C GLY A 118 10.66 -3.30 1.47
N TYR A 119 9.50 -3.12 2.12
CA TYR A 119 8.39 -2.34 1.58
C TYR A 119 8.64 -0.83 1.64
N GLY A 120 9.21 -0.33 2.75
CA GLY A 120 9.32 1.12 3.03
C GLY A 120 10.12 1.91 1.98
N PRO A 121 11.34 1.52 1.60
CA PRO A 121 12.21 2.29 0.71
C PRO A 121 11.78 2.32 -0.76
N VAL A 122 10.88 1.43 -1.21
CA VAL A 122 10.52 1.28 -2.63
C VAL A 122 9.89 2.54 -3.22
N THR A 123 9.04 3.22 -2.46
CA THR A 123 8.42 4.47 -2.93
C THR A 123 9.44 5.61 -3.05
N PRO A 124 10.30 5.92 -2.06
CA PRO A 124 11.39 6.88 -2.23
C PRO A 124 12.33 6.53 -3.38
N ALA A 125 12.77 5.26 -3.49
CA ALA A 125 13.69 4.82 -4.55
C ALA A 125 13.10 5.03 -5.96
N SER A 126 11.86 4.60 -6.17
CA SER A 126 11.18 4.82 -7.45
C SER A 126 10.90 6.29 -7.73
N SER A 127 10.59 7.09 -6.70
CA SER A 127 10.41 8.54 -6.86
C SER A 127 11.68 9.21 -7.36
N HIS A 128 12.84 8.81 -6.83
CA HIS A 128 14.14 9.33 -7.27
C HIS A 128 14.38 9.06 -8.77
N ILE A 129 14.05 7.86 -9.27
CA ILE A 129 14.15 7.51 -10.68
C ILE A 129 13.17 8.36 -11.52
N LEU A 130 11.90 8.40 -11.11
CA LEU A 130 10.84 8.99 -11.92
C LEU A 130 10.91 10.52 -12.03
N VAL A 131 11.41 11.21 -11.00
CA VAL A 131 11.66 12.66 -11.08
C VAL A 131 12.64 12.99 -12.20
N ARG A 132 13.65 12.14 -12.44
CA ARG A 132 14.67 12.34 -13.48
C ARG A 132 14.24 11.90 -14.87
N THR A 133 13.36 10.90 -14.95
CA THR A 133 13.00 10.25 -16.23
C THR A 133 11.63 10.65 -16.76
N ALA A 134 10.77 11.24 -15.93
CA ALA A 134 9.43 11.67 -16.35
C ALA A 134 9.49 12.81 -17.38
N PRO A 135 8.64 12.78 -18.42
CA PRO A 135 8.56 13.88 -19.38
C PRO A 135 8.12 15.18 -18.70
N PRO A 136 8.60 16.33 -19.18
CA PRO A 136 8.11 17.64 -18.71
C PRO A 136 6.58 17.71 -18.74
N GLY A 137 5.98 18.17 -17.65
CA GLY A 137 4.52 18.30 -17.53
C GLY A 137 3.73 16.98 -17.29
N ARG A 138 4.38 15.81 -17.24
CA ARG A 138 3.72 14.51 -17.02
C ARG A 138 4.14 13.81 -15.73
N LEU A 139 4.83 14.49 -14.85
CA LEU A 139 5.34 13.92 -13.59
C LEU A 139 4.21 13.34 -12.73
N SER A 140 3.11 14.08 -12.57
CA SER A 140 1.95 13.64 -11.77
C SER A 140 1.33 12.34 -12.31
N LEU A 141 1.13 12.25 -13.63
CA LEU A 141 0.61 11.05 -14.29
C LEU A 141 1.55 9.87 -14.10
N THR A 142 2.87 10.09 -14.27
CA THR A 142 3.89 9.05 -14.09
C THR A 142 3.89 8.49 -12.67
N PHE A 143 3.80 9.36 -11.66
CA PHE A 143 3.68 8.93 -10.27
C PHE A 143 2.36 8.21 -9.98
N SER A 144 1.24 8.71 -10.50
CA SER A 144 -0.06 8.06 -10.35
C SER A 144 -0.04 6.64 -10.92
N LEU A 145 0.53 6.49 -12.13
CA LEU A 145 0.64 5.19 -12.79
C LEU A 145 1.53 4.23 -11.97
N LYS A 146 2.69 4.69 -11.50
CA LYS A 146 3.57 3.90 -10.63
C LYS A 146 2.86 3.45 -9.35
N GLN A 147 2.09 4.33 -8.74
CA GLN A 147 1.39 4.02 -7.48
C GLN A 147 0.26 2.99 -7.64
N THR A 148 -0.19 2.70 -8.86
CA THR A 148 -1.11 1.57 -9.11
C THR A 148 -0.45 0.21 -8.83
N GLY A 149 0.89 0.13 -8.80
CA GLY A 149 1.62 -1.09 -8.45
C GLY A 149 1.25 -1.64 -7.07
N VAL A 150 0.89 -0.80 -6.09
CA VAL A 150 0.49 -1.26 -4.76
C VAL A 150 -0.79 -2.09 -4.80
N PRO A 151 -1.94 -1.57 -5.25
CA PRO A 151 -3.15 -2.37 -5.32
C PRO A 151 -3.07 -3.48 -6.38
N LEU A 152 -2.27 -3.31 -7.45
CA LEU A 152 -2.02 -4.37 -8.43
C LEU A 152 -1.33 -5.57 -7.78
N GLY A 153 -0.28 -5.35 -6.99
CA GLY A 153 0.42 -6.42 -6.27
C GLY A 153 -0.49 -7.14 -5.28
N GLY A 154 -1.34 -6.39 -4.57
CA GLY A 154 -2.35 -7.00 -3.68
C GLY A 154 -3.40 -7.81 -4.45
N ALA A 155 -3.86 -7.34 -5.62
CA ALA A 155 -4.75 -8.09 -6.50
C ALA A 155 -4.08 -9.38 -7.02
N MET A 156 -2.79 -9.30 -7.40
CA MET A 156 -2.00 -10.48 -7.77
C MET A 156 -1.90 -11.49 -6.61
N ALA A 157 -1.70 -11.01 -5.37
CA ALA A 157 -1.71 -11.89 -4.19
C ALA A 157 -3.05 -12.62 -4.05
N GLY A 158 -4.16 -11.90 -4.13
CA GLY A 158 -5.50 -12.50 -4.07
C GLY A 158 -5.80 -13.52 -5.16
N ALA A 159 -5.28 -13.28 -6.39
CA ALA A 159 -5.49 -14.17 -7.53
C ALA A 159 -4.58 -15.41 -7.52
N LEU A 160 -3.28 -15.22 -7.22
CA LEU A 160 -2.26 -16.26 -7.43
C LEU A 160 -1.97 -17.08 -6.17
N VAL A 161 -1.92 -16.43 -4.98
CA VAL A 161 -1.52 -17.12 -3.75
C VAL A 161 -2.44 -18.27 -3.36
N PRO A 162 -3.79 -18.15 -3.44
CA PRO A 162 -4.68 -19.28 -3.15
C PRO A 162 -4.45 -20.48 -4.05
N SER A 163 -4.15 -20.26 -5.34
CA SER A 163 -3.83 -21.35 -6.25
C SER A 163 -2.49 -22.01 -5.91
N LEU A 164 -1.47 -21.22 -5.55
CA LEU A 164 -0.19 -21.74 -5.07
C LEU A 164 -0.35 -22.60 -3.81
N VAL A 165 -1.27 -22.22 -2.91
CA VAL A 165 -1.60 -23.01 -1.70
C VAL A 165 -2.14 -24.39 -2.06
N LEU A 166 -2.98 -24.50 -3.09
CA LEU A 166 -3.54 -25.78 -3.51
C LEU A 166 -2.47 -26.76 -4.03
N PHE A 167 -1.41 -26.23 -4.68
CA PHE A 167 -0.35 -27.08 -5.24
C PHE A 167 0.81 -27.35 -4.29
N TYR A 168 1.19 -26.37 -3.45
CA TYR A 168 2.42 -26.39 -2.66
C TYR A 168 2.20 -26.22 -1.16
N GLY A 169 0.95 -26.11 -0.70
CA GLY A 169 0.62 -25.71 0.66
C GLY A 169 1.01 -24.26 0.96
N TRP A 170 0.67 -23.76 2.15
CA TRP A 170 0.89 -22.36 2.50
C TRP A 170 2.39 -22.00 2.62
N LYS A 171 3.24 -22.91 3.11
CA LYS A 171 4.70 -22.72 3.18
C LYS A 171 5.32 -22.60 1.79
N GLY A 172 4.95 -23.54 0.89
CA GLY A 172 5.41 -23.52 -0.49
C GLY A 172 4.93 -22.29 -1.26
N ALA A 173 3.69 -21.82 -1.04
CA ALA A 173 3.16 -20.60 -1.62
C ALA A 173 3.96 -19.36 -1.19
N ALA A 174 4.29 -19.23 0.12
CA ALA A 174 5.14 -18.16 0.63
C ALA A 174 6.53 -18.17 0.01
N ILE A 175 7.16 -19.35 -0.07
CA ILE A 175 8.50 -19.53 -0.69
C ILE A 175 8.45 -19.21 -2.19
N ALA A 176 7.40 -19.62 -2.91
CA ALA A 176 7.27 -19.33 -4.35
C ALA A 176 7.19 -17.83 -4.63
N VAL A 177 6.39 -17.07 -3.86
CA VAL A 177 6.35 -15.60 -3.96
C VAL A 177 7.69 -14.99 -3.59
N GLY A 178 8.34 -15.49 -2.53
CA GLY A 178 9.67 -15.05 -2.12
C GLY A 178 10.73 -15.29 -3.19
N ALA A 179 10.72 -16.44 -3.84
CA ALA A 179 11.60 -16.76 -4.97
C ALA A 179 11.35 -15.82 -6.16
N GLY A 180 10.09 -15.49 -6.44
CA GLY A 180 9.74 -14.46 -7.44
C GLY A 180 10.36 -13.09 -7.12
N CYS A 181 10.35 -12.68 -5.84
CA CYS A 181 11.02 -11.44 -5.39
C CYS A 181 12.54 -11.51 -5.65
N VAL A 182 13.20 -12.60 -5.28
CA VAL A 182 14.65 -12.79 -5.49
C VAL A 182 14.97 -12.82 -6.99
N LEU A 183 14.15 -13.52 -7.80
CA LEU A 183 14.31 -13.54 -9.26
C LEU A 183 14.23 -12.14 -9.86
N LEU A 184 13.23 -11.34 -9.46
CA LEU A 184 13.10 -9.96 -9.96
C LEU A 184 14.28 -9.08 -9.48
N ALA A 185 14.82 -9.33 -8.29
CA ALA A 185 16.02 -8.64 -7.83
C ALA A 185 17.22 -8.91 -8.77
N PHE A 186 17.42 -10.15 -9.20
CA PHE A 186 18.47 -10.48 -10.19
C PHE A 186 18.18 -9.86 -11.56
N LEU A 187 16.94 -9.93 -12.06
CA LEU A 187 16.57 -9.33 -13.33
C LEU A 187 16.74 -7.80 -13.33
N SER A 188 16.54 -7.17 -12.18
CA SER A 188 16.74 -5.71 -12.00
C SER A 188 18.21 -5.28 -12.06
N GLU A 189 19.18 -6.20 -12.10
CA GLU A 189 20.58 -5.86 -12.36
C GLU A 189 20.78 -5.34 -13.79
N LEU A 190 20.02 -5.85 -14.77
CA LEU A 190 20.14 -5.47 -16.19
C LEU A 190 19.98 -3.95 -16.40
N PRO A 191 18.93 -3.27 -15.87
CA PRO A 191 18.77 -1.83 -16.04
C PRO A 191 19.64 -0.97 -15.10
N ARG A 192 20.26 -1.54 -14.09
CA ARG A 192 20.91 -0.82 -13.00
C ARG A 192 21.97 0.15 -13.47
N ALA A 193 22.87 -0.28 -14.36
CA ALA A 193 23.99 0.55 -14.85
C ALA A 193 23.51 1.84 -15.53
N GLY A 194 22.36 1.80 -16.21
CA GLY A 194 21.76 2.96 -16.87
C GLY A 194 20.90 3.85 -15.96
N ILE A 195 20.48 3.35 -14.79
CA ILE A 195 19.56 4.08 -13.89
C ILE A 195 20.31 4.65 -12.67
N ASP A 196 21.23 3.89 -12.06
CA ASP A 196 21.98 4.27 -10.84
C ASP A 196 23.22 5.13 -11.17
N ILE A 197 23.12 6.02 -12.18
CA ILE A 197 24.26 6.82 -12.68
C ILE A 197 24.63 7.99 -11.76
N ASP A 198 23.71 8.44 -10.93
CA ASP A 198 23.85 9.61 -10.04
C ASP A 198 24.16 9.27 -8.59
N ARG A 199 24.60 8.03 -8.34
CA ARG A 199 24.98 7.60 -6.98
C ARG A 199 26.21 8.35 -6.46
N GLU A 200 26.11 8.79 -5.20
CA GLU A 200 27.19 9.49 -4.48
C GLU A 200 27.91 8.53 -3.52
N THR A 201 28.89 7.76 -4.01
CA THR A 201 29.53 6.67 -3.23
C THR A 201 30.20 7.13 -1.93
N GLY A 202 30.58 8.42 -1.82
CA GLY A 202 31.18 9.02 -0.62
C GLY A 202 30.18 9.64 0.36
N ARG A 203 28.87 9.62 0.08
CA ARG A 203 27.87 10.28 0.92
C ARG A 203 27.77 9.67 2.30
N PRO A 204 27.86 10.47 3.39
CA PRO A 204 27.65 9.98 4.74
C PRO A 204 26.17 9.63 4.96
N ILE A 205 25.86 8.55 5.65
CA ILE A 205 24.50 8.20 6.05
C ILE A 205 24.17 9.02 7.29
N SER A 206 23.11 9.84 7.21
CA SER A 206 22.68 10.70 8.31
C SER A 206 21.23 10.43 8.66
N PHE A 207 20.95 10.30 9.95
CA PHE A 207 19.59 10.16 10.48
C PHE A 207 19.00 11.52 10.93
N LYS A 208 19.64 12.64 10.55
CA LYS A 208 19.20 14.00 10.92
C LYS A 208 18.02 14.43 10.03
N GLY A 209 16.97 14.98 10.66
CA GLY A 209 15.88 15.62 9.91
C GLY A 209 14.52 14.88 9.93
N VAL A 210 14.42 13.73 10.58
CA VAL A 210 13.18 12.92 10.67
C VAL A 210 12.02 13.65 11.35
N THR A 211 12.31 14.56 12.32
CA THR A 211 11.28 15.26 13.11
C THR A 211 10.70 16.50 12.44
N GLY A 212 11.42 17.09 11.49
CA GLY A 212 10.99 18.32 10.80
C GLY A 212 9.63 18.18 10.09
N PRO A 213 9.45 17.18 9.22
CA PRO A 213 8.18 16.92 8.56
C PRO A 213 7.02 16.71 9.53
N LEU A 214 7.25 15.96 10.61
CA LEU A 214 6.24 15.68 11.61
C LEU A 214 5.82 16.94 12.37
N LYS A 215 6.81 17.77 12.79
CA LYS A 215 6.56 19.06 13.44
C LYS A 215 5.74 19.99 12.54
N MET A 216 6.03 20.05 11.25
CA MET A 216 5.26 20.83 10.27
C MET A 216 3.81 20.37 10.23
N VAL A 217 3.54 19.07 10.11
CA VAL A 217 2.18 18.52 10.03
C VAL A 217 1.39 18.83 11.30
N ILE A 218 2.01 18.66 12.47
CA ILE A 218 1.34 18.91 13.75
C ILE A 218 1.04 20.41 13.95
N SER A 219 1.93 21.29 13.52
CA SER A 219 1.78 22.74 13.71
C SER A 219 0.75 23.38 12.77
N MET A 220 0.57 22.82 11.55
CA MET A 220 -0.33 23.39 10.53
C MET A 220 -1.71 22.71 10.56
N LYS A 221 -2.77 23.43 10.97
CA LYS A 221 -4.14 22.90 11.07
C LYS A 221 -4.59 22.15 9.81
N PRO A 222 -4.42 22.67 8.56
CA PRO A 222 -4.88 21.95 7.36
C PRO A 222 -4.15 20.61 7.15
N LEU A 223 -2.83 20.57 7.41
CA LEU A 223 -2.05 19.34 7.27
C LEU A 223 -2.37 18.34 8.39
N ARG A 224 -2.63 18.81 9.60
CA ARG A 224 -3.04 17.98 10.73
C ARG A 224 -4.41 17.33 10.47
N GLU A 225 -5.39 18.07 9.93
CA GLU A 225 -6.68 17.50 9.53
C GLU A 225 -6.51 16.40 8.46
N LEU A 226 -5.66 16.64 7.46
CA LEU A 226 -5.36 15.64 6.44
C LEU A 226 -4.61 14.43 7.02
N ALA A 227 -3.67 14.62 7.93
CA ALA A 227 -2.96 13.54 8.60
C ALA A 227 -3.91 12.65 9.40
N MET A 228 -4.86 13.24 10.14
CA MET A 228 -5.89 12.48 10.87
C MET A 228 -6.84 11.77 9.90
N THR A 229 -7.22 12.42 8.79
CA THR A 229 -8.01 11.75 7.74
C THR A 229 -7.27 10.54 7.20
N SER A 230 -5.97 10.67 6.88
CA SER A 230 -5.19 9.54 6.37
C SER A 230 -5.02 8.43 7.41
N PHE A 231 -4.88 8.76 8.67
CA PHE A 231 -4.82 7.77 9.75
C PHE A 231 -6.07 6.87 9.74
N PHE A 232 -7.28 7.44 9.74
CA PHE A 232 -8.51 6.65 9.78
C PHE A 232 -8.80 5.94 8.45
N PHE A 233 -8.56 6.60 7.32
CA PHE A 233 -8.79 5.99 6.01
C PHE A 233 -7.81 4.85 5.75
N ALA A 234 -6.53 5.04 6.07
CA ALA A 234 -5.52 4.00 5.97
C ALA A 234 -5.78 2.86 6.95
N SER A 235 -6.22 3.16 8.18
CA SER A 235 -6.63 2.13 9.14
C SER A 235 -7.68 1.19 8.56
N MET A 236 -8.72 1.74 7.94
CA MET A 236 -9.75 0.94 7.27
C MET A 236 -9.22 0.19 6.05
N GLN A 237 -8.45 0.86 5.20
CA GLN A 237 -7.80 0.24 4.03
C GLN A 237 -6.94 -0.95 4.43
N PHE A 238 -6.12 -0.82 5.47
CA PHE A 238 -5.22 -1.86 5.93
C PHE A 238 -6.00 -3.02 6.58
N CYS A 239 -7.06 -2.73 7.35
CA CYS A 239 -7.94 -3.76 7.88
C CYS A 239 -8.66 -4.52 6.74
N LEU A 240 -9.14 -3.83 5.70
CA LEU A 240 -9.71 -4.48 4.52
C LEU A 240 -8.70 -5.44 3.89
N SER A 241 -7.50 -4.96 3.55
CA SER A 241 -6.49 -5.77 2.87
C SER A 241 -5.98 -6.94 3.72
N THR A 242 -5.96 -6.77 5.04
CA THR A 242 -5.46 -7.78 5.97
C THR A 242 -6.51 -8.86 6.26
N TYR A 243 -7.76 -8.46 6.47
CA TYR A 243 -8.76 -9.36 7.05
C TYR A 243 -9.88 -9.79 6.11
N LEU A 244 -9.99 -9.24 4.88
CA LEU A 244 -11.09 -9.61 3.98
C LEU A 244 -11.10 -11.10 3.67
N VAL A 245 -9.96 -11.70 3.37
CA VAL A 245 -9.85 -13.15 3.09
C VAL A 245 -10.21 -13.96 4.33
N SER A 246 -9.65 -13.61 5.49
CA SER A 246 -9.97 -14.26 6.76
C SER A 246 -11.46 -14.16 7.11
N PHE A 247 -12.08 -12.98 6.94
CA PHE A 247 -13.52 -12.79 7.14
C PHE A 247 -14.36 -13.71 6.25
N LEU A 248 -14.06 -13.73 4.94
CA LEU A 248 -14.82 -14.54 3.99
C LEU A 248 -14.66 -16.04 4.24
N THR A 249 -13.45 -16.49 4.60
CA THR A 249 -13.18 -17.91 4.81
C THR A 249 -13.71 -18.41 6.15
N THR A 250 -13.48 -17.67 7.24
CA THR A 250 -13.78 -18.17 8.60
C THR A 250 -15.19 -17.86 9.07
N SER A 251 -15.78 -16.70 8.67
CA SER A 251 -17.13 -16.32 9.08
C SER A 251 -18.21 -16.74 8.08
N LEU A 252 -17.88 -16.81 6.78
CA LEU A 252 -18.85 -17.11 5.73
C LEU A 252 -18.56 -18.43 4.99
N GLY A 253 -17.54 -19.19 5.41
CA GLY A 253 -17.21 -20.49 4.80
C GLY A 253 -16.84 -20.40 3.30
N VAL A 254 -16.52 -19.23 2.77
CA VAL A 254 -16.16 -19.05 1.36
C VAL A 254 -14.82 -19.76 1.09
N PRO A 255 -14.71 -20.61 0.06
CA PRO A 255 -13.45 -21.24 -0.29
C PRO A 255 -12.33 -20.22 -0.52
N LEU A 256 -11.08 -20.55 -0.12
CA LEU A 256 -9.93 -19.65 -0.15
C LEU A 256 -9.72 -18.99 -1.52
N VAL A 257 -9.88 -19.75 -2.61
CA VAL A 257 -9.74 -19.22 -3.98
C VAL A 257 -10.78 -18.12 -4.26
N ARG A 258 -12.04 -18.35 -3.90
CA ARG A 258 -13.12 -17.35 -4.07
C ARG A 258 -12.91 -16.14 -3.17
N ALA A 259 -12.47 -16.33 -1.93
CA ALA A 259 -12.13 -15.25 -1.02
C ALA A 259 -10.96 -14.40 -1.56
N GLY A 260 -9.93 -15.04 -2.09
CA GLY A 260 -8.82 -14.38 -2.78
C GLY A 260 -9.26 -13.59 -4.02
N LEU A 261 -10.14 -14.17 -4.87
CA LEU A 261 -10.72 -13.47 -6.02
C LEU A 261 -11.55 -12.26 -5.59
N THR A 262 -12.27 -12.31 -4.47
CA THR A 262 -12.97 -11.15 -3.92
C THR A 262 -11.98 -10.04 -3.53
N LEU A 263 -10.86 -10.40 -2.90
CA LEU A 263 -9.79 -9.44 -2.60
C LEU A 263 -9.19 -8.86 -3.89
N THR A 264 -8.98 -9.69 -4.91
CA THR A 264 -8.50 -9.26 -6.24
C THR A 264 -9.43 -8.20 -6.83
N VAL A 265 -10.74 -8.46 -6.82
CA VAL A 265 -11.75 -7.51 -7.34
C VAL A 265 -11.76 -6.22 -6.51
N ALA A 266 -11.72 -6.32 -5.18
CA ALA A 266 -11.68 -5.16 -4.29
C ALA A 266 -10.47 -4.27 -4.56
N LEU A 267 -9.27 -4.85 -4.65
CA LEU A 267 -8.04 -4.09 -4.90
C LEU A 267 -7.94 -3.60 -6.35
N GLY A 268 -8.44 -4.38 -7.32
CA GLY A 268 -8.58 -3.97 -8.71
C GLY A 268 -9.53 -2.78 -8.87
N ALA A 269 -10.68 -2.80 -8.18
CA ALA A 269 -11.60 -1.66 -8.10
C ALA A 269 -10.92 -0.43 -7.47
N GLY A 270 -10.01 -0.64 -6.51
CA GLY A 270 -9.16 0.41 -5.95
C GLY A 270 -8.21 1.04 -6.98
N VAL A 271 -7.65 0.25 -7.91
CA VAL A 271 -6.85 0.77 -9.05
C VAL A 271 -7.71 1.68 -9.93
N ALA A 272 -8.86 1.17 -10.37
CA ALA A 272 -9.81 1.94 -11.18
C ALA A 272 -10.27 3.21 -10.43
N GLY A 273 -10.59 3.07 -9.14
CA GLY A 273 -10.97 4.17 -8.26
C GLY A 273 -9.92 5.29 -8.21
N ARG A 274 -8.65 4.99 -8.10
CA ARG A 274 -7.57 6.03 -8.10
C ARG A 274 -7.61 6.92 -9.33
N ILE A 275 -7.92 6.36 -10.48
CA ILE A 275 -7.99 7.09 -11.76
C ILE A 275 -9.31 7.88 -11.83
N VAL A 276 -10.43 7.21 -11.56
CA VAL A 276 -11.77 7.80 -11.67
C VAL A 276 -11.97 8.93 -10.66
N TRP A 277 -11.65 8.67 -9.38
CA TRP A 277 -11.83 9.67 -8.31
C TRP A 277 -10.91 10.88 -8.46
N GLY A 278 -9.67 10.66 -8.95
CA GLY A 278 -8.77 11.75 -9.31
C GLY A 278 -9.36 12.63 -10.41
N GLY A 279 -9.85 12.03 -11.49
CA GLY A 279 -10.48 12.76 -12.59
C GLY A 279 -11.75 13.52 -12.18
N ILE A 280 -12.56 12.94 -11.29
CA ILE A 280 -13.75 13.62 -10.74
C ILE A 280 -13.36 14.77 -9.81
N ALA A 281 -12.32 14.57 -8.98
CA ALA A 281 -11.83 15.60 -8.08
C ALA A 281 -11.22 16.80 -8.82
N ASP A 282 -10.60 16.56 -9.98
CA ASP A 282 -10.00 17.62 -10.79
C ASP A 282 -11.04 18.47 -11.55
N ARG A 283 -12.22 17.92 -11.85
CA ARG A 283 -13.19 18.55 -12.77
C ARG A 283 -14.54 18.90 -12.16
N LEU A 284 -15.02 18.08 -11.22
CA LEU A 284 -16.45 18.14 -10.79
C LEU A 284 -16.63 18.45 -9.31
N ILE A 285 -15.76 17.91 -8.44
CA ILE A 285 -15.94 17.98 -6.98
C ILE A 285 -14.62 18.40 -6.33
N MET A 286 -14.66 19.41 -5.47
CA MET A 286 -13.44 19.81 -4.71
C MET A 286 -12.78 18.60 -4.02
N PRO A 287 -11.43 18.48 -4.05
CA PRO A 287 -10.73 17.33 -3.48
C PRO A 287 -11.10 17.00 -2.03
N ARG A 288 -11.35 18.02 -1.20
CA ARG A 288 -11.79 17.85 0.18
C ARG A 288 -13.16 17.17 0.28
N ARG A 289 -14.13 17.61 -0.54
CA ARG A 289 -15.47 16.98 -0.59
C ARG A 289 -15.41 15.59 -1.18
N MET A 290 -14.55 15.39 -2.18
CA MET A 290 -14.32 14.07 -2.77
C MET A 290 -13.79 13.08 -1.73
N LEU A 291 -12.81 13.48 -0.89
CA LEU A 291 -12.36 12.66 0.25
C LEU A 291 -13.52 12.35 1.21
N GLY A 292 -14.36 13.34 1.54
CA GLY A 292 -15.56 13.14 2.35
C GLY A 292 -16.50 12.08 1.76
N THR A 293 -16.79 12.18 0.45
CA THR A 293 -17.63 11.21 -0.27
C THR A 293 -17.02 9.80 -0.23
N LEU A 294 -15.71 9.68 -0.52
CA LEU A 294 -15.02 8.40 -0.48
C LEU A 294 -15.03 7.78 0.93
N GLY A 295 -14.84 8.58 1.96
CA GLY A 295 -14.92 8.11 3.33
C GLY A 295 -16.34 7.67 3.72
N LEU A 296 -17.40 8.34 3.23
CA LEU A 296 -18.77 7.88 3.42
C LEU A 296 -19.03 6.54 2.72
N VAL A 297 -18.63 6.39 1.45
CA VAL A 297 -18.79 5.13 0.72
C VAL A 297 -18.01 4.01 1.42
N MET A 298 -16.77 4.27 1.85
CA MET A 298 -15.93 3.32 2.58
C MET A 298 -16.57 2.90 3.90
N SER A 299 -17.08 3.86 4.71
CA SER A 299 -17.71 3.56 6.00
C SER A 299 -19.03 2.82 5.84
N LEU A 300 -19.85 3.18 4.87
CA LEU A 300 -21.10 2.48 4.57
C LEU A 300 -20.83 1.05 4.06
N SER A 301 -19.82 0.88 3.19
CA SER A 301 -19.42 -0.45 2.71
C SER A 301 -18.91 -1.33 3.86
N ALA A 302 -18.09 -0.77 4.75
CA ALA A 302 -17.62 -1.47 5.95
C ALA A 302 -18.78 -1.83 6.89
N ALA A 303 -19.71 -0.91 7.15
CA ALA A 303 -20.90 -1.17 7.96
C ALA A 303 -21.82 -2.23 7.31
N ALA A 304 -21.94 -2.22 5.99
CA ALA A 304 -22.75 -3.18 5.25
C ALA A 304 -22.24 -4.63 5.42
N THR A 305 -20.95 -4.83 5.73
CA THR A 305 -20.42 -6.17 6.04
C THR A 305 -21.12 -6.82 7.26
N PHE A 306 -21.68 -6.01 8.15
CA PHE A 306 -22.42 -6.51 9.33
C PHE A 306 -23.71 -7.26 8.96
N PHE A 307 -24.31 -6.91 7.81
CA PHE A 307 -25.55 -7.50 7.33
C PHE A 307 -25.32 -8.68 6.37
N ILE A 308 -24.06 -9.00 6.02
CA ILE A 308 -23.76 -10.16 5.17
C ILE A 308 -24.10 -11.44 5.95
N SER A 309 -24.86 -12.32 5.32
CA SER A 309 -25.20 -13.65 5.83
C SER A 309 -24.81 -14.73 4.82
N LEU A 310 -24.82 -15.98 5.27
CA LEU A 310 -24.55 -17.16 4.42
C LEU A 310 -25.55 -17.31 3.26
N SER A 311 -26.71 -16.67 3.35
CA SER A 311 -27.73 -16.66 2.28
C SER A 311 -27.45 -15.66 1.16
N TRP A 312 -26.48 -14.76 1.34
CA TRP A 312 -26.16 -13.79 0.29
C TRP A 312 -25.53 -14.47 -0.93
N PRO A 313 -25.98 -14.11 -2.16
CA PRO A 313 -25.32 -14.60 -3.35
C PRO A 313 -23.87 -14.07 -3.38
N TYR A 314 -22.94 -14.95 -3.77
CA TYR A 314 -21.51 -14.59 -3.84
C TYR A 314 -21.24 -13.34 -4.67
N ALA A 315 -22.00 -13.13 -5.75
CA ALA A 315 -21.91 -11.92 -6.58
C ALA A 315 -22.15 -10.62 -5.78
N ALA A 316 -23.10 -10.63 -4.84
CA ALA A 316 -23.38 -9.45 -3.99
C ALA A 316 -22.21 -9.17 -3.04
N ILE A 317 -21.57 -10.20 -2.50
CA ILE A 317 -20.36 -10.08 -1.68
C ILE A 317 -19.21 -9.47 -2.50
N VAL A 318 -19.03 -9.91 -3.73
CA VAL A 318 -18.01 -9.39 -4.65
C VAL A 318 -18.28 -7.92 -4.99
N VAL A 319 -19.54 -7.55 -5.27
CA VAL A 319 -19.92 -6.15 -5.56
C VAL A 319 -19.66 -5.25 -4.34
N LEU A 320 -20.04 -5.71 -3.14
CA LEU A 320 -19.74 -4.96 -1.91
C LEU A 320 -18.24 -4.82 -1.70
N GLY A 321 -17.46 -5.89 -1.92
CA GLY A 321 -16.00 -5.88 -1.89
C GLY A 321 -15.41 -4.88 -2.90
N ALA A 322 -15.95 -4.80 -4.11
CA ALA A 322 -15.54 -3.84 -5.13
C ALA A 322 -15.80 -2.39 -4.71
N LEU A 323 -17.00 -2.08 -4.20
CA LEU A 323 -17.33 -0.75 -3.70
C LEU A 323 -16.45 -0.33 -2.52
N PHE A 324 -16.23 -1.26 -1.59
CA PHE A 324 -15.35 -1.05 -0.45
C PHE A 324 -13.90 -0.81 -0.92
N GLY A 325 -13.38 -1.63 -1.80
CA GLY A 325 -12.03 -1.46 -2.35
C GLY A 325 -11.85 -0.18 -3.16
N ALA A 326 -12.82 0.16 -4.03
CA ALA A 326 -12.80 1.39 -4.82
C ALA A 326 -12.70 2.65 -3.96
N SER A 327 -13.36 2.67 -2.79
CA SER A 327 -13.31 3.79 -1.85
C SER A 327 -12.10 3.69 -0.90
N ALA A 328 -11.89 2.53 -0.25
CA ALA A 328 -10.85 2.33 0.76
C ALA A 328 -9.41 2.32 0.20
N VAL A 329 -9.23 2.05 -1.10
CA VAL A 329 -7.92 2.05 -1.75
C VAL A 329 -7.77 3.21 -2.74
N GLY A 330 -8.89 3.70 -3.27
CA GLY A 330 -8.93 4.75 -4.29
C GLY A 330 -8.62 6.17 -3.81
N TRP A 331 -8.73 6.46 -2.51
CA TRP A 331 -8.60 7.81 -1.94
C TRP A 331 -7.22 8.44 -2.03
N ASN A 332 -6.16 7.63 -2.13
CA ASN A 332 -4.76 8.07 -1.98
C ASN A 332 -4.35 9.17 -2.97
N GLY A 333 -4.80 9.10 -4.25
CA GLY A 333 -4.45 10.10 -5.26
C GLY A 333 -5.03 11.48 -4.93
N VAL A 334 -6.32 11.53 -4.60
CA VAL A 334 -7.02 12.77 -4.20
C VAL A 334 -6.41 13.36 -2.91
N TYR A 335 -6.04 12.49 -1.97
CA TYR A 335 -5.39 12.87 -0.72
C TYR A 335 -4.02 13.52 -0.94
N LEU A 336 -3.13 12.90 -1.71
CA LEU A 336 -1.80 13.43 -1.97
C LEU A 336 -1.83 14.76 -2.71
N ALA A 337 -2.77 14.92 -3.67
CA ALA A 337 -3.01 16.20 -4.34
C ALA A 337 -3.43 17.29 -3.34
N GLN A 338 -4.32 16.96 -2.40
CA GLN A 338 -4.78 17.90 -1.37
C GLN A 338 -3.66 18.26 -0.38
N VAL A 339 -2.81 17.30 0.01
CA VAL A 339 -1.62 17.56 0.85
C VAL A 339 -0.67 18.52 0.14
N ALA A 340 -0.36 18.26 -1.14
CA ALA A 340 0.52 19.13 -1.91
C ALA A 340 -0.04 20.56 -2.06
N HIS A 341 -1.36 20.69 -2.24
CA HIS A 341 -2.02 21.99 -2.35
C HIS A 341 -2.02 22.79 -1.03
N LYS A 342 -2.07 22.11 0.12
CA LYS A 342 -2.06 22.76 1.46
C LYS A 342 -0.67 22.93 2.05
N ALA A 343 0.35 22.37 1.44
CA ALA A 343 1.73 22.53 1.85
C ALA A 343 2.26 23.95 1.53
N PRO A 344 3.19 24.49 2.33
CA PRO A 344 3.90 25.69 1.96
C PRO A 344 4.65 25.55 0.63
N SER A 345 4.87 26.66 -0.08
CA SER A 345 5.58 26.67 -1.36
C SER A 345 6.93 25.96 -1.27
N GLY A 346 7.18 25.04 -2.19
CA GLY A 346 8.42 24.24 -2.23
C GLY A 346 8.49 23.10 -1.19
N MET A 347 7.51 22.92 -0.28
CA MET A 347 7.58 21.97 0.81
C MET A 347 6.58 20.78 0.67
N ALA A 348 5.98 20.60 -0.51
CA ALA A 348 5.00 19.54 -0.75
C ALA A 348 5.55 18.14 -0.43
N GLY A 349 6.81 17.85 -0.80
CA GLY A 349 7.45 16.58 -0.48
C GLY A 349 7.62 16.34 1.02
N VAL A 350 8.03 17.39 1.76
CA VAL A 350 8.20 17.35 3.22
C VAL A 350 6.84 17.13 3.92
N ALA A 351 5.80 17.86 3.49
CA ALA A 351 4.45 17.72 4.00
C ALA A 351 3.88 16.31 3.73
N THR A 352 4.12 15.77 2.52
CA THR A 352 3.72 14.40 2.16
C THR A 352 4.42 13.38 3.05
N GLY A 353 5.74 13.48 3.25
CA GLY A 353 6.48 12.58 4.14
C GLY A 353 5.94 12.62 5.57
N GLY A 354 5.68 13.82 6.10
CA GLY A 354 5.13 13.98 7.45
C GLY A 354 3.71 13.41 7.59
N THR A 355 2.85 13.57 6.58
CA THR A 355 1.49 13.02 6.63
C THR A 355 1.46 11.50 6.44
N LEU A 356 2.37 10.93 5.63
CA LEU A 356 2.52 9.49 5.45
C LEU A 356 2.91 8.76 6.75
N PHE A 357 3.61 9.44 7.67
CA PHE A 357 3.85 8.87 9.00
C PHE A 357 2.54 8.47 9.68
N PHE A 358 1.53 9.34 9.67
CA PHE A 358 0.21 9.05 10.26
C PHE A 358 -0.52 7.94 9.50
N THR A 359 -0.34 7.85 8.19
CA THR A 359 -0.86 6.77 7.36
C THR A 359 -0.30 5.41 7.83
N TYR A 360 1.03 5.29 7.96
CA TYR A 360 1.66 4.06 8.48
C TYR A 360 1.33 3.80 9.94
N PHE A 361 1.19 4.83 10.76
CA PHE A 361 0.80 4.69 12.16
C PHE A 361 -0.61 4.08 12.30
N GLY A 362 -1.54 4.41 11.36
CA GLY A 362 -2.80 3.71 11.23
C GLY A 362 -2.61 2.20 10.98
N GLY A 363 -1.64 1.84 10.13
CA GLY A 363 -1.28 0.44 9.87
C GLY A 363 -0.66 -0.29 11.06
N VAL A 364 0.07 0.43 11.91
CA VAL A 364 0.64 -0.15 13.15
C VAL A 364 -0.45 -0.46 14.18
N ILE A 365 -1.43 0.43 14.33
CA ILE A 365 -2.43 0.34 15.42
C ILE A 365 -3.69 -0.40 14.99
N ALA A 366 -4.22 -0.12 13.80
CA ALA A 366 -5.55 -0.58 13.43
C ALA A 366 -5.66 -2.10 13.24
N PRO A 367 -4.74 -2.80 12.53
CA PRO A 367 -4.87 -4.24 12.34
C PRO A 367 -4.87 -5.06 13.65
N PRO A 368 -4.01 -4.80 14.66
CA PRO A 368 -4.08 -5.56 15.92
C PRO A 368 -5.34 -5.25 16.73
N LEU A 369 -5.81 -4.00 16.76
CA LEU A 369 -7.08 -3.66 17.41
C LEU A 369 -8.25 -4.35 16.73
N PHE A 370 -8.28 -4.34 15.40
CA PHE A 370 -9.28 -5.05 14.60
C PHE A 370 -9.23 -6.56 14.89
N GLY A 371 -8.02 -7.15 14.87
CA GLY A 371 -7.81 -8.56 15.16
C GLY A 371 -8.23 -8.97 16.57
N GLY A 372 -8.02 -8.11 17.56
CA GLY A 372 -8.49 -8.31 18.93
C GLY A 372 -10.03 -8.40 19.02
N ILE A 373 -10.73 -7.52 18.31
CA ILE A 373 -12.20 -7.53 18.22
C ILE A 373 -12.69 -8.75 17.42
N ALA A 374 -12.08 -8.99 16.27
CA ALA A 374 -12.47 -10.07 15.36
C ALA A 374 -12.19 -11.46 15.95
N GLY A 375 -11.10 -11.61 16.71
CA GLY A 375 -10.66 -12.88 17.29
C GLY A 375 -11.61 -13.44 18.37
N ALA A 376 -12.34 -12.57 19.06
CA ALA A 376 -13.32 -12.94 20.06
C ALA A 376 -14.60 -13.53 19.39
N GLY A 377 -14.52 -14.78 18.91
CA GLY A 377 -15.65 -15.50 18.30
C GLY A 377 -15.90 -15.18 16.83
N HIS A 378 -14.85 -14.92 16.05
CA HIS A 378 -14.91 -14.63 14.60
C HIS A 378 -15.80 -13.43 14.22
N ARG A 379 -15.82 -12.38 15.05
CA ARG A 379 -16.67 -11.18 14.90
C ARG A 379 -16.09 -10.15 13.93
N TYR A 380 -15.63 -10.57 12.75
CA TYR A 380 -15.04 -9.68 11.73
C TYR A 380 -16.01 -8.58 11.27
N SER A 381 -17.28 -8.91 11.07
CA SER A 381 -18.32 -7.95 10.67
C SER A 381 -18.52 -6.86 11.72
N LEU A 382 -18.51 -7.23 13.02
CA LEU A 382 -18.55 -6.27 14.11
C LEU A 382 -17.32 -5.36 14.12
N ALA A 383 -16.12 -5.92 13.88
CA ALA A 383 -14.89 -5.14 13.80
C ALA A 383 -14.97 -4.11 12.65
N TYR A 384 -15.40 -4.50 11.45
CA TYR A 384 -15.61 -3.56 10.34
C TYR A 384 -16.64 -2.49 10.69
N PHE A 385 -17.76 -2.85 11.33
CA PHE A 385 -18.79 -1.91 11.74
C PHE A 385 -18.25 -0.87 12.74
N LEU A 386 -17.51 -1.29 13.74
CA LEU A 386 -16.91 -0.40 14.74
C LEU A 386 -15.86 0.54 14.11
N PHE A 387 -15.03 0.02 13.21
CA PHE A 387 -14.05 0.83 12.49
C PHE A 387 -14.68 1.78 11.46
N ALA A 388 -15.89 1.49 10.98
CA ALA A 388 -16.64 2.37 10.11
C ALA A 388 -17.01 3.70 10.79
N PHE A 389 -17.28 3.68 12.09
CA PHE A 389 -17.75 4.84 12.84
C PHE A 389 -16.78 6.04 12.83
N PRO A 390 -15.49 5.90 13.22
CA PRO A 390 -14.56 7.03 13.14
C PRO A 390 -14.34 7.51 11.70
N VAL A 391 -14.30 6.61 10.70
CA VAL A 391 -14.21 6.99 9.29
C VAL A 391 -15.42 7.83 8.88
N PHE A 392 -16.62 7.42 9.27
CA PHE A 392 -17.86 8.14 9.00
C PHE A 392 -17.83 9.56 9.61
N LEU A 393 -17.47 9.68 10.89
CA LEU A 393 -17.38 10.97 11.57
C LEU A 393 -16.39 11.92 10.89
N PHE A 394 -15.17 11.42 10.57
CA PHE A 394 -14.17 12.23 9.87
C PHE A 394 -14.61 12.61 8.47
N SER A 395 -15.33 11.74 7.77
CA SER A 395 -15.91 12.06 6.47
C SER A 395 -16.92 13.22 6.53
N LEU A 396 -17.79 13.25 7.54
CA LEU A 396 -18.72 14.36 7.76
C LEU A 396 -17.97 15.67 8.08
N LEU A 397 -16.88 15.63 8.84
CA LEU A 397 -16.08 16.82 9.14
C LEU A 397 -15.45 17.43 7.88
N LEU A 398 -15.13 16.61 6.87
CA LEU A 398 -14.59 17.09 5.60
C LEU A 398 -15.61 17.92 4.80
N PHE A 399 -16.91 17.71 4.98
CA PHE A 399 -17.95 18.55 4.38
C PHE A 399 -18.16 19.87 5.11
N ARG A 400 -17.97 19.92 6.45
CA ARG A 400 -18.22 21.13 7.26
C ARG A 400 -17.17 22.24 7.09
N GLY A 401 -15.99 21.95 6.57
CA GLY A 401 -14.88 22.91 6.44
C GLY A 401 -14.76 23.60 5.08
N GLY A 402 -15.78 23.61 4.24
CA GLY A 402 -15.75 24.08 2.85
C GLY A 402 -16.15 25.52 2.60
N GLY A 403 -16.03 26.42 3.56
CA GLY A 403 -16.48 27.82 3.47
C GLY A 403 -15.37 28.86 3.31
N SER A 404 -14.38 28.64 2.42
CA SER A 404 -13.61 29.75 1.83
C SER A 404 -12.95 29.22 0.54
N ARG A 405 -13.37 29.83 -0.58
CA ARG A 405 -12.74 29.68 -1.90
C ARG A 405 -11.33 30.23 -1.86
#